data_5ac77f1b73a337e356acc5ff8e595842
#
_entry.id   5ac77f1b73a337e356acc5ff8e595842
#
_cell.length_a   1.000
_cell.length_b   1.000
_cell.length_c   1.000
_cell.angle_alpha   90.00
_cell.angle_beta   90.00
_cell.angle_gamma   90.00
#
_symmetry.space_group_name_H-M   'P 1'
#
loop_
_entity.id
_entity.type
_entity.pdbx_description
1 polymer ?
#
loop_
_entity_poly.entity_id
_entity_poly.type
_entity_poly.pdbx_seq_one_letter_code
_entity_poly.pdbx_strand_id
1 'polypeptide(L)'
;MYMGNYAGAIATLRDVVNSGVYALQPSYDQVWTGFKQYENGPETIFAYQASANDGEPNGDNANAGERLNFPHSGSPFGCCGFHQPSQNLVNFFHTGADGLPVAFSQEPTANTWNTDNNDNTGTYTANMNLDPRLDWTAGRNGVPFKDWGKHDSTWIRSISNGGTYSAKKNVHEKASGAQSSVGWVNTQLNSVNIHILRYADVLLLLAEAEVETGDLANAMIHTNIVRNRAAVKAQGPGTSTANIAVPINDASITWAKYNISPWPASAFATPGLAREAVRTERRLELAMEGQRFFDLKRWGIMQATIAAYIGKPAPNQAQGVGGGSEANRRAYLPTAQLPGARHDNFPIPTVQVELSKVDGQARVPQNTGW
;
A
#
# COMPACT_ATOMS: atom_id res chain seq x y z
N MET A 1 -13.58 -8.09 14.99
CA MET A 1 -13.66 -6.93 14.05
C MET A 1 -14.92 -7.01 13.17
N TYR A 2 -15.03 -7.90 12.20
CA TYR A 2 -16.21 -8.00 11.30
C TYR A 2 -17.54 -8.26 12.02
N MET A 3 -17.51 -9.01 13.12
CA MET A 3 -18.72 -9.37 13.92
C MET A 3 -19.04 -8.34 15.00
N GLY A 4 -18.34 -7.23 15.10
CA GLY A 4 -18.52 -6.24 16.16
C GLY A 4 -18.04 -6.67 17.55
N ASN A 5 -17.47 -7.88 17.70
CA ASN A 5 -16.93 -8.35 18.98
C ASN A 5 -15.51 -7.78 19.20
N TYR A 6 -15.43 -6.51 19.55
CA TYR A 6 -14.14 -5.83 19.77
C TYR A 6 -13.43 -6.33 21.03
N ALA A 7 -14.15 -6.65 22.09
CA ALA A 7 -13.55 -7.19 23.31
C ALA A 7 -12.85 -8.54 23.08
N GLY A 8 -13.51 -9.44 22.33
CA GLY A 8 -12.90 -10.70 21.93
C GLY A 8 -11.70 -10.51 20.99
N ALA A 9 -11.78 -9.52 20.08
CA ALA A 9 -10.67 -9.19 19.20
C ALA A 9 -9.46 -8.66 20.00
N ILE A 10 -9.67 -7.79 20.97
CA ILE A 10 -8.60 -7.28 21.85
C ILE A 10 -7.92 -8.43 22.59
N ALA A 11 -8.67 -9.35 23.17
CA ALA A 11 -8.09 -10.49 23.90
C ALA A 11 -7.14 -11.29 22.99
N THR A 12 -7.63 -11.72 21.81
CA THR A 12 -6.83 -12.50 20.85
C THR A 12 -5.61 -11.72 20.32
N LEU A 13 -5.78 -10.44 19.99
CA LEU A 13 -4.68 -9.63 19.45
C LEU A 13 -3.62 -9.32 20.51
N ARG A 14 -4.05 -9.09 21.77
CA ARG A 14 -3.12 -8.92 22.90
C ARG A 14 -2.35 -10.20 23.21
N ASP A 15 -2.94 -11.38 23.06
CA ASP A 15 -2.20 -12.63 23.18
C ASP A 15 -1.04 -12.71 22.19
N VAL A 16 -1.27 -12.28 20.93
CA VAL A 16 -0.21 -12.21 19.92
C VAL A 16 0.87 -11.20 20.32
N VAL A 17 0.48 -10.00 20.74
CA VAL A 17 1.42 -8.94 21.16
C VAL A 17 2.23 -9.36 22.38
N ASN A 18 1.58 -9.93 23.39
CA ASN A 18 2.19 -10.33 24.65
C ASN A 18 3.05 -11.61 24.52
N SER A 19 2.87 -12.40 23.47
CA SER A 19 3.67 -13.59 23.23
C SER A 19 5.16 -13.28 23.06
N GLY A 20 5.51 -12.06 22.62
CA GLY A 20 6.88 -11.66 22.32
C GLY A 20 7.51 -12.40 21.13
N VAL A 21 6.72 -13.20 20.39
CA VAL A 21 7.19 -13.96 19.23
C VAL A 21 7.40 -13.05 18.03
N TYR A 22 6.55 -12.02 17.89
CA TYR A 22 6.57 -11.11 16.75
C TYR A 22 6.99 -9.71 17.16
N ALA A 23 7.63 -8.99 16.23
CA ALA A 23 8.02 -7.60 16.39
C ALA A 23 7.99 -6.90 15.03
N LEU A 24 7.93 -5.58 15.00
CA LEU A 24 8.17 -4.85 13.76
C LEU A 24 9.62 -5.03 13.30
N GLN A 25 9.84 -5.08 11.99
CA GLN A 25 11.18 -4.87 11.43
C GLN A 25 11.71 -3.49 11.90
N PRO A 26 13.01 -3.35 12.17
CA PRO A 26 13.61 -2.09 12.63
C PRO A 26 13.32 -0.89 11.73
N SER A 27 13.14 -1.11 10.43
CA SER A 27 12.77 -0.09 9.45
C SER A 27 11.88 -0.66 8.35
N TYR A 28 11.13 0.24 7.69
CA TYR A 28 10.08 -0.16 6.75
C TYR A 28 10.62 -0.86 5.49
N ASP A 29 11.80 -0.48 5.02
CA ASP A 29 12.49 -1.09 3.88
C ASP A 29 12.74 -2.59 4.04
N GLN A 30 12.89 -3.05 5.29
CA GLN A 30 13.19 -4.46 5.60
C GLN A 30 11.97 -5.38 5.54
N VAL A 31 10.77 -4.83 5.37
CA VAL A 31 9.53 -5.62 5.26
C VAL A 31 9.35 -6.16 3.84
N TRP A 32 9.58 -5.31 2.83
CA TRP A 32 9.35 -5.60 1.42
C TRP A 32 10.66 -5.63 0.65
N THR A 33 11.49 -6.61 0.93
CA THR A 33 12.85 -6.74 0.41
C THR A 33 13.16 -8.15 -0.08
N GLY A 34 14.05 -8.25 -1.06
CA GLY A 34 14.61 -9.52 -1.52
C GLY A 34 15.86 -9.95 -0.77
N PHE A 35 16.36 -9.16 0.18
CA PHE A 35 17.54 -9.54 0.96
C PHE A 35 17.21 -10.64 1.96
N LYS A 36 17.90 -11.78 1.81
CA LYS A 36 17.64 -13.03 2.54
C LYS A 36 17.72 -12.91 4.06
N GLN A 37 18.55 -12.00 4.58
CA GLN A 37 18.66 -11.78 6.03
C GLN A 37 17.39 -11.18 6.67
N TYR A 38 16.46 -10.65 5.88
CA TYR A 38 15.18 -10.12 6.36
C TYR A 38 14.00 -11.02 6.02
N GLU A 39 14.25 -12.09 5.25
CA GLU A 39 13.22 -13.06 4.88
C GLU A 39 12.68 -13.77 6.12
N ASN A 40 11.35 -13.87 6.21
CA ASN A 40 10.67 -14.43 7.39
C ASN A 40 11.12 -13.80 8.71
N GLY A 41 11.43 -12.49 8.68
CA GLY A 41 11.81 -11.73 9.86
C GLY A 41 10.67 -11.61 10.89
N PRO A 42 10.93 -10.94 12.01
CA PRO A 42 10.03 -10.93 13.17
C PRO A 42 8.64 -10.32 12.88
N GLU A 43 8.47 -9.58 11.78
CA GLU A 43 7.21 -8.98 11.39
C GLU A 43 6.31 -9.95 10.60
N THR A 44 6.84 -11.04 10.05
CA THR A 44 6.10 -12.00 9.24
C THR A 44 5.30 -12.94 10.15
N ILE A 45 3.96 -12.88 10.07
CA ILE A 45 3.07 -13.82 10.78
C ILE A 45 2.61 -14.91 9.81
N PHE A 46 2.09 -14.50 8.64
CA PHE A 46 1.66 -15.43 7.60
C PHE A 46 1.95 -14.83 6.24
N ALA A 47 2.71 -15.54 5.42
CA ALA A 47 3.10 -15.12 4.08
C ALA A 47 3.06 -16.29 3.10
N TYR A 48 2.72 -15.99 1.84
CA TYR A 48 3.05 -16.90 0.75
C TYR A 48 4.57 -16.89 0.57
N GLN A 49 5.15 -18.08 0.70
CA GLN A 49 6.59 -18.29 0.60
C GLN A 49 6.97 -18.43 -0.87
N ALA A 50 7.89 -17.58 -1.33
CA ALA A 50 8.44 -17.63 -2.68
C ALA A 50 9.90 -18.08 -2.65
N SER A 51 10.30 -18.87 -3.62
CA SER A 51 11.68 -19.29 -3.79
C SER A 51 12.12 -19.09 -5.24
N ALA A 52 13.34 -18.63 -5.43
CA ALA A 52 13.93 -18.45 -6.75
C ALA A 52 15.29 -19.13 -6.79
N ASN A 53 15.66 -19.68 -7.96
CA ASN A 53 16.95 -20.37 -8.16
C ASN A 53 17.16 -21.60 -7.24
N ASP A 54 16.08 -22.29 -6.94
CA ASP A 54 16.04 -23.45 -6.04
C ASP A 54 16.11 -24.80 -6.80
N GLY A 55 16.34 -24.75 -8.11
CA GLY A 55 16.44 -25.94 -8.98
C GLY A 55 15.15 -26.22 -9.76
N GLU A 56 14.04 -25.50 -9.49
CA GLU A 56 12.84 -25.60 -10.31
C GLU A 56 13.09 -24.90 -11.67
N PRO A 57 12.94 -25.64 -12.81
CA PRO A 57 13.44 -25.16 -14.11
C PRO A 57 12.60 -24.03 -14.73
N ASN A 58 11.34 -23.86 -14.33
CA ASN A 58 10.41 -22.87 -14.89
C ASN A 58 10.26 -21.62 -14.02
N GLY A 59 10.83 -21.60 -12.81
CA GLY A 59 10.62 -20.52 -11.84
C GLY A 59 9.24 -20.54 -11.17
N ASP A 60 8.56 -21.69 -11.13
CA ASP A 60 7.19 -21.81 -10.64
C ASP A 60 7.08 -21.61 -9.13
N ASN A 61 8.18 -21.78 -8.38
CA ASN A 61 8.25 -21.52 -6.95
C ASN A 61 8.45 -20.03 -6.63
N ALA A 62 8.78 -19.21 -7.63
CA ALA A 62 8.98 -17.79 -7.44
C ALA A 62 7.65 -17.04 -7.26
N ASN A 63 7.74 -15.78 -6.84
CA ASN A 63 6.59 -14.90 -6.70
C ASN A 63 6.01 -14.52 -8.08
N ALA A 64 5.27 -15.45 -8.68
CA ALA A 64 4.65 -15.27 -9.99
C ALA A 64 3.38 -14.40 -9.94
N GLY A 65 2.73 -14.29 -8.77
CA GLY A 65 1.51 -13.51 -8.59
C GLY A 65 1.73 -12.01 -8.80
N GLU A 66 2.88 -11.50 -8.38
CA GLU A 66 3.23 -10.09 -8.46
C GLU A 66 3.92 -9.68 -9.76
N ARG A 67 4.35 -10.61 -10.59
CA ARG A 67 5.12 -10.31 -11.81
C ARG A 67 4.42 -9.33 -12.75
N LEU A 68 3.10 -9.39 -12.84
CA LEU A 68 2.32 -8.48 -13.68
C LEU A 68 2.33 -7.04 -13.17
N ASN A 69 2.68 -6.83 -11.93
CA ASN A 69 2.68 -5.53 -11.27
C ASN A 69 4.04 -4.81 -11.35
N PHE A 70 5.06 -5.46 -11.87
CA PHE A 70 6.38 -4.84 -12.08
C PHE A 70 6.30 -3.70 -13.11
N PRO A 71 7.19 -2.69 -13.04
CA PRO A 71 7.23 -1.61 -14.02
C PRO A 71 7.33 -2.11 -15.47
N HIS A 72 6.77 -1.34 -16.41
CA HIS A 72 6.60 -1.72 -17.81
C HIS A 72 7.90 -1.57 -18.64
N SER A 73 7.74 -1.67 -19.94
CA SER A 73 8.77 -1.93 -20.96
C SER A 73 9.98 -1.00 -20.98
N GLY A 74 9.93 0.21 -20.53
CA GLY A 74 11.11 1.09 -20.41
C GLY A 74 11.98 0.79 -19.20
N SER A 75 11.50 -0.09 -18.30
CA SER A 75 12.17 -0.46 -17.07
C SER A 75 13.13 -1.65 -17.26
N PRO A 76 14.02 -1.91 -16.29
CA PRO A 76 14.84 -3.10 -16.27
C PRO A 76 14.05 -4.42 -16.26
N PHE A 77 12.74 -4.37 -15.98
CA PHE A 77 11.88 -5.55 -15.83
C PHE A 77 11.14 -5.95 -17.13
N GLY A 78 10.98 -5.04 -18.07
CA GLY A 78 10.47 -5.29 -19.41
C GLY A 78 8.96 -5.45 -19.57
N CYS A 79 8.21 -5.79 -18.55
CA CYS A 79 6.74 -5.97 -18.46
C CYS A 79 6.32 -5.87 -16.98
N CYS A 80 5.06 -5.71 -16.59
CA CYS A 80 3.88 -5.53 -17.43
C CYS A 80 3.10 -4.28 -17.00
N GLY A 81 3.38 -3.67 -15.83
CA GLY A 81 2.89 -2.37 -15.39
C GLY A 81 1.43 -2.35 -14.99
N PHE A 82 0.91 -3.44 -14.44
CA PHE A 82 -0.41 -3.46 -13.82
C PHE A 82 -0.35 -2.99 -12.37
N HIS A 83 -1.52 -2.83 -11.72
CA HIS A 83 -1.65 -2.42 -10.34
C HIS A 83 -0.92 -1.11 -10.03
N GLN A 84 -1.05 -0.13 -10.94
CA GLN A 84 -0.43 1.19 -10.76
C GLN A 84 -1.04 1.92 -9.55
N PRO A 85 -0.21 2.47 -8.64
CA PRO A 85 -0.69 3.33 -7.56
C PRO A 85 -1.45 4.54 -8.13
N SER A 86 -2.61 4.84 -7.58
CA SER A 86 -3.37 6.02 -8.00
C SER A 86 -2.78 7.31 -7.43
N GLN A 87 -3.01 8.44 -8.12
CA GLN A 87 -2.68 9.77 -7.60
C GLN A 87 -3.34 9.99 -6.23
N ASN A 88 -4.56 9.51 -6.04
CA ASN A 88 -5.27 9.63 -4.77
C ASN A 88 -4.53 8.91 -3.63
N LEU A 89 -3.94 7.73 -3.88
CA LEU A 89 -3.12 7.05 -2.90
C LEU A 89 -1.87 7.86 -2.56
N VAL A 90 -1.15 8.33 -3.57
CA VAL A 90 0.09 9.10 -3.39
C VAL A 90 -0.16 10.36 -2.57
N ASN A 91 -1.26 11.07 -2.80
CA ASN A 91 -1.62 12.28 -2.07
C ASN A 91 -1.83 12.06 -0.56
N PHE A 92 -2.22 10.85 -0.14
CA PHE A 92 -2.35 10.55 1.29
C PHE A 92 -1.01 10.48 2.04
N PHE A 93 0.11 10.39 1.34
CA PHE A 93 1.44 10.45 1.95
C PHE A 93 1.95 11.88 2.15
N HIS A 94 1.19 12.90 1.74
CA HIS A 94 1.51 14.29 2.03
C HIS A 94 1.36 14.56 3.52
N THR A 95 2.38 15.19 4.12
CA THR A 95 2.39 15.60 5.53
C THR A 95 2.49 17.12 5.67
N GLY A 96 1.94 17.63 6.75
CA GLY A 96 2.07 19.04 7.12
C GLY A 96 3.45 19.39 7.67
N ALA A 97 3.61 20.65 8.05
CA ALA A 97 4.81 21.11 8.74
C ALA A 97 5.02 20.44 10.11
N ASP A 98 3.93 19.97 10.71
CA ASP A 98 3.87 19.21 11.95
C ASP A 98 4.22 17.71 11.78
N GLY A 99 4.43 17.25 10.55
CA GLY A 99 4.71 15.84 10.23
C GLY A 99 3.49 14.93 10.28
N LEU A 100 2.27 15.46 10.41
CA LEU A 100 1.04 14.68 10.37
C LEU A 100 0.46 14.60 8.96
N PRO A 101 -0.27 13.53 8.60
CA PRO A 101 -0.93 13.44 7.30
C PRO A 101 -1.92 14.59 7.09
N VAL A 102 -1.79 15.33 5.97
CA VAL A 102 -2.68 16.45 5.66
C VAL A 102 -4.13 15.98 5.49
N ALA A 103 -4.31 14.79 4.93
CA ALA A 103 -5.63 14.19 4.73
C ALA A 103 -6.34 13.77 6.04
N PHE A 104 -5.66 13.84 7.18
CA PHE A 104 -6.28 13.53 8.48
C PHE A 104 -7.30 14.58 8.91
N SER A 105 -6.96 15.86 8.76
CA SER A 105 -7.80 16.97 9.23
C SER A 105 -8.58 17.67 8.12
N GLN A 106 -8.19 17.50 6.87
CA GLN A 106 -8.79 18.18 5.73
C GLN A 106 -8.76 17.28 4.50
N GLU A 107 -9.89 17.22 3.78
CA GLU A 107 -9.88 16.73 2.41
C GLU A 107 -8.87 17.56 1.61
N PRO A 108 -7.93 16.91 0.88
CA PRO A 108 -6.95 17.65 0.10
C PRO A 108 -7.68 18.64 -0.82
N THR A 109 -7.40 19.92 -0.67
CA THR A 109 -7.88 20.94 -1.63
C THR A 109 -7.20 20.72 -2.98
N ALA A 110 -7.74 21.26 -4.06
CA ALA A 110 -7.17 21.13 -5.39
C ALA A 110 -5.66 21.46 -5.45
N ASN A 111 -5.19 22.34 -4.57
CA ASN A 111 -3.79 22.78 -4.50
C ASN A 111 -2.85 21.82 -3.76
N THR A 112 -3.37 20.83 -3.03
CA THR A 112 -2.58 19.85 -2.26
C THR A 112 -2.47 18.49 -2.94
N TRP A 113 -2.99 18.35 -4.16
CA TRP A 113 -3.06 17.09 -4.90
C TRP A 113 -1.77 16.71 -5.61
N ASN A 114 -0.82 17.62 -5.74
CA ASN A 114 0.50 17.34 -6.30
C ASN A 114 1.47 17.05 -5.17
N THR A 115 1.50 15.82 -4.71
CA THR A 115 2.48 15.35 -3.73
C THR A 115 3.86 15.21 -4.35
N ASP A 116 3.91 15.15 -5.68
CA ASP A 116 5.12 15.07 -6.47
C ASP A 116 4.87 15.60 -7.87
N ASN A 117 5.91 15.56 -8.68
CA ASN A 117 5.81 15.89 -10.08
C ASN A 117 5.23 14.73 -10.89
N ASN A 118 4.02 14.89 -11.34
CA ASN A 118 3.35 13.93 -12.21
C ASN A 118 3.23 14.40 -13.67
N ASP A 119 4.01 15.40 -14.04
CA ASP A 119 4.06 15.96 -15.42
C ASP A 119 4.98 15.22 -16.36
N ASN A 120 5.62 14.14 -15.92
CA ASN A 120 6.59 13.33 -16.64
C ASN A 120 7.90 14.05 -17.01
N THR A 121 8.20 15.21 -16.45
CA THR A 121 9.44 15.94 -16.75
C THR A 121 10.61 15.48 -15.89
N GLY A 122 10.38 14.63 -14.89
CA GLY A 122 11.41 14.21 -13.93
C GLY A 122 11.75 15.27 -12.90
N THR A 123 11.10 16.42 -12.92
CA THR A 123 11.16 17.42 -11.85
C THR A 123 10.12 17.12 -10.78
N TYR A 124 10.46 17.25 -9.53
CA TYR A 124 9.56 17.01 -8.40
C TYR A 124 9.51 18.26 -7.52
N THR A 125 8.40 18.45 -6.84
CA THR A 125 8.27 19.55 -5.90
C THR A 125 9.00 19.20 -4.60
N ALA A 126 10.30 19.51 -4.53
CA ALA A 126 11.14 19.27 -3.35
C ALA A 126 10.65 19.97 -2.07
N ASN A 127 9.60 20.79 -2.18
CA ASN A 127 9.08 21.62 -1.08
C ASN A 127 7.92 20.97 -0.32
N MET A 128 7.39 19.84 -0.79
CA MET A 128 6.30 19.15 -0.08
C MET A 128 6.86 18.19 0.94
N ASN A 129 6.34 18.25 2.16
CA ASN A 129 6.65 17.26 3.17
C ASN A 129 5.93 15.96 2.86
N LEU A 130 6.64 14.83 2.98
CA LEU A 130 6.13 13.51 2.64
C LEU A 130 6.40 12.50 3.75
N ASP A 131 5.49 11.54 3.87
CA ASP A 131 5.74 10.31 4.63
C ASP A 131 6.71 9.42 3.83
N PRO A 132 7.83 8.96 4.41
CA PRO A 132 8.85 8.20 3.69
C PRO A 132 8.37 6.87 3.12
N ARG A 133 7.28 6.31 3.63
CA ARG A 133 6.67 5.08 3.07
C ARG A 133 6.19 5.25 1.64
N LEU A 134 5.95 6.48 1.18
CA LEU A 134 5.60 6.74 -0.23
C LEU A 134 6.60 6.10 -1.17
N ASP A 135 7.90 6.36 -0.95
CA ASP A 135 8.95 5.94 -1.86
C ASP A 135 9.38 4.47 -1.69
N TRP A 136 8.78 3.76 -0.75
CA TRP A 136 8.79 2.30 -0.68
C TRP A 136 7.56 1.65 -1.32
N THR A 137 6.49 2.42 -1.49
CA THR A 137 5.19 1.94 -2.01
C THR A 137 5.03 2.19 -3.50
N ALA A 138 5.43 3.39 -3.97
CA ALA A 138 5.23 3.85 -5.34
C ALA A 138 6.54 4.33 -5.98
N GLY A 139 6.78 3.92 -7.21
CA GLY A 139 7.82 4.49 -8.07
C GLY A 139 7.33 5.82 -8.63
N ARG A 140 8.12 6.88 -8.45
CA ARG A 140 7.87 8.25 -8.91
C ARG A 140 8.97 8.72 -9.85
N ASN A 141 8.64 9.46 -10.89
CA ASN A 141 9.63 9.97 -11.86
C ASN A 141 10.75 10.77 -11.18
N GLY A 142 11.99 10.48 -11.55
CA GLY A 142 13.18 11.12 -11.01
C GLY A 142 13.62 10.64 -9.64
N VAL A 143 12.83 9.81 -8.96
CA VAL A 143 13.14 9.26 -7.63
C VAL A 143 13.82 7.90 -7.75
N PRO A 144 14.81 7.57 -6.90
CA PRO A 144 15.44 6.26 -6.90
C PRO A 144 14.40 5.14 -6.68
N PHE A 145 14.50 4.10 -7.48
CA PHE A 145 13.67 2.91 -7.40
C PHE A 145 14.51 1.76 -6.84
N LYS A 146 14.58 1.68 -5.52
CA LYS A 146 15.53 0.82 -4.80
C LYS A 146 16.95 1.07 -5.34
N ASP A 147 17.63 0.06 -5.86
CA ASP A 147 18.97 0.16 -6.49
C ASP A 147 18.93 -0.08 -8.02
N TRP A 148 17.76 0.05 -8.63
CA TRP A 148 17.56 -0.11 -10.08
C TRP A 148 17.79 1.18 -10.89
N GLY A 149 18.17 2.28 -10.24
CA GLY A 149 18.28 3.60 -10.84
C GLY A 149 17.07 4.48 -10.53
N LYS A 150 16.94 5.57 -11.29
CA LYS A 150 15.81 6.48 -11.13
C LYS A 150 14.62 6.01 -11.96
N HIS A 151 13.44 6.03 -11.34
CA HIS A 151 12.19 5.77 -12.06
C HIS A 151 11.98 6.82 -13.16
N ASP A 152 11.47 6.38 -14.31
CA ASP A 152 11.21 7.20 -15.48
C ASP A 152 9.81 6.94 -16.04
N SER A 153 9.27 7.90 -16.79
CA SER A 153 7.94 7.79 -17.40
C SER A 153 7.81 6.61 -18.38
N THR A 154 8.91 6.19 -19.00
CA THR A 154 8.94 5.02 -19.88
C THR A 154 8.72 3.69 -19.16
N TRP A 155 8.83 3.69 -17.83
CA TRP A 155 8.54 2.52 -16.98
C TRP A 155 7.04 2.29 -16.77
N ILE A 156 6.21 3.21 -17.23
CA ILE A 156 4.77 3.20 -16.98
C ILE A 156 4.04 2.63 -18.19
N ARG A 157 3.15 1.67 -17.95
CA ARG A 157 2.39 1.01 -19.01
C ARG A 157 1.49 1.98 -19.80
N SER A 158 0.70 2.76 -19.09
CA SER A 158 -0.25 3.69 -19.69
C SER A 158 -0.56 4.83 -18.73
N ILE A 159 0.06 5.96 -18.97
CA ILE A 159 -0.12 7.16 -18.13
C ILE A 159 -1.56 7.65 -18.19
N SER A 160 -2.19 7.66 -19.37
CA SER A 160 -3.57 8.11 -19.55
C SER A 160 -4.59 7.22 -18.85
N ASN A 161 -4.27 5.94 -18.63
CA ASN A 161 -5.18 5.00 -17.96
C ASN A 161 -4.89 4.87 -16.46
N GLY A 162 -3.66 4.58 -16.08
CA GLY A 162 -3.28 4.22 -14.70
C GLY A 162 -2.56 5.31 -13.91
N GLY A 163 -2.18 6.43 -14.55
CA GLY A 163 -1.38 7.48 -13.91
C GLY A 163 0.13 7.30 -14.06
N THR A 164 0.91 8.05 -13.28
CA THR A 164 2.36 8.22 -13.47
C THR A 164 3.22 7.42 -12.49
N TYR A 165 2.64 6.47 -11.78
CA TYR A 165 3.32 5.71 -10.74
C TYR A 165 3.43 4.24 -11.12
N SER A 166 4.49 3.59 -10.63
CA SER A 166 4.66 2.14 -10.70
C SER A 166 4.56 1.50 -9.33
N ALA A 167 4.04 0.28 -9.25
CA ALA A 167 4.09 -0.51 -8.03
C ALA A 167 5.55 -0.80 -7.66
N LYS A 168 5.88 -0.80 -6.35
CA LYS A 168 7.26 -0.94 -5.88
C LYS A 168 7.44 -1.97 -4.76
N LYS A 169 6.43 -2.17 -3.91
CA LYS A 169 6.56 -2.98 -2.70
C LYS A 169 7.14 -4.38 -2.95
N ASN A 170 6.60 -5.10 -3.92
CA ASN A 170 7.00 -6.50 -4.18
C ASN A 170 8.15 -6.65 -5.18
N VAL A 171 8.75 -5.54 -5.59
CA VAL A 171 9.94 -5.57 -6.44
C VAL A 171 11.17 -5.74 -5.57
N HIS A 172 12.02 -6.69 -5.91
CA HIS A 172 13.28 -6.96 -5.21
C HIS A 172 14.33 -5.87 -5.51
N GLU A 173 15.35 -5.79 -4.69
CA GLU A 173 16.56 -5.01 -4.94
C GLU A 173 17.46 -5.77 -5.92
N LYS A 174 18.11 -5.05 -6.83
CA LYS A 174 19.06 -5.61 -7.79
C LYS A 174 20.19 -6.40 -7.10
N ALA A 175 20.69 -5.85 -6.00
CA ALA A 175 21.79 -6.46 -5.24
C ALA A 175 21.34 -7.58 -4.29
N SER A 176 20.03 -7.86 -4.15
CA SER A 176 19.51 -8.85 -3.21
C SER A 176 19.78 -10.29 -3.63
N GLY A 177 19.97 -10.56 -4.93
CA GLY A 177 20.03 -11.90 -5.47
C GLY A 177 18.69 -12.62 -5.55
N ALA A 178 17.59 -11.95 -5.24
CA ALA A 178 16.25 -12.55 -5.21
C ALA A 178 15.65 -12.77 -6.61
N GLN A 179 16.21 -12.16 -7.66
CA GLN A 179 15.73 -12.35 -9.03
C GLN A 179 15.92 -13.78 -9.50
N SER A 180 14.93 -14.35 -10.16
CA SER A 180 15.07 -15.65 -10.80
C SER A 180 15.98 -15.60 -12.01
N SER A 181 16.75 -16.67 -12.23
CA SER A 181 17.55 -16.87 -13.46
C SER A 181 16.82 -17.69 -14.51
N VAL A 182 15.65 -18.25 -14.20
CA VAL A 182 14.85 -19.13 -15.03
C VAL A 182 13.39 -18.68 -15.12
N GLY A 183 12.66 -19.28 -16.03
CA GLY A 183 11.23 -19.03 -16.21
C GLY A 183 10.90 -17.99 -17.26
N TRP A 184 9.62 -17.91 -17.62
CA TRP A 184 9.12 -16.93 -18.58
C TRP A 184 9.15 -15.52 -17.95
N VAL A 185 9.88 -14.59 -18.56
CA VAL A 185 10.09 -13.24 -18.02
C VAL A 185 10.70 -13.29 -16.62
N ASN A 186 11.83 -13.96 -16.50
CA ASN A 186 12.56 -14.17 -15.26
C ASN A 186 12.90 -12.87 -14.49
N THR A 187 13.05 -11.73 -15.19
CA THR A 187 13.27 -10.42 -14.55
C THR A 187 12.12 -9.96 -13.66
N GLN A 188 10.96 -10.59 -13.76
CA GLN A 188 9.76 -10.30 -12.94
C GLN A 188 9.49 -11.40 -11.91
N LEU A 189 10.26 -12.48 -11.91
CA LEU A 189 10.17 -13.56 -10.94
C LEU A 189 11.20 -13.34 -9.85
N ASN A 190 10.79 -13.42 -8.61
CA ASN A 190 11.69 -13.22 -7.48
C ASN A 190 11.26 -14.04 -6.25
N SER A 191 12.10 -14.06 -5.22
CA SER A 191 11.83 -14.73 -3.94
C SER A 191 11.29 -13.79 -2.86
N VAL A 192 10.75 -12.63 -3.19
CA VAL A 192 10.09 -11.77 -2.20
C VAL A 192 8.77 -12.40 -1.78
N ASN A 193 8.62 -12.68 -0.49
CA ASN A 193 7.40 -13.26 0.07
C ASN A 193 6.23 -12.27 0.02
N ILE A 194 5.02 -12.77 -0.18
CA ILE A 194 3.80 -11.96 -0.12
C ILE A 194 3.21 -12.06 1.28
N HIS A 195 3.26 -10.98 2.04
CA HIS A 195 2.66 -10.92 3.37
C HIS A 195 1.13 -10.91 3.29
N ILE A 196 0.51 -11.95 3.86
CA ILE A 196 -0.95 -12.03 4.03
C ILE A 196 -1.35 -11.41 5.36
N LEU A 197 -0.54 -11.66 6.40
CA LEU A 197 -0.68 -11.07 7.73
C LEU A 197 0.70 -10.76 8.29
N ARG A 198 0.91 -9.54 8.75
CA ARG A 198 2.13 -9.08 9.39
C ARG A 198 1.86 -8.33 10.69
N TYR A 199 2.85 -8.24 11.55
CA TYR A 199 2.68 -7.71 12.91
C TYR A 199 2.19 -6.26 12.96
N ALA A 200 2.55 -5.41 11.98
CA ALA A 200 1.99 -4.07 11.89
C ALA A 200 0.46 -4.08 11.70
N ASP A 201 -0.08 -5.04 10.94
CA ASP A 201 -1.54 -5.20 10.81
C ASP A 201 -2.18 -5.60 12.14
N VAL A 202 -1.56 -6.50 12.90
CA VAL A 202 -2.02 -6.88 14.24
C VAL A 202 -2.08 -5.67 15.17
N LEU A 203 -1.02 -4.85 15.22
CA LEU A 203 -0.98 -3.64 16.05
C LEU A 203 -2.09 -2.65 15.68
N LEU A 204 -2.30 -2.43 14.39
CA LEU A 204 -3.33 -1.49 13.92
C LEU A 204 -4.75 -2.04 14.05
N LEU A 205 -4.96 -3.36 13.97
CA LEU A 205 -6.24 -3.98 14.31
C LEU A 205 -6.52 -3.89 15.82
N LEU A 206 -5.50 -4.08 16.66
CA LEU A 206 -5.61 -3.90 18.10
C LEU A 206 -5.96 -2.46 18.44
N ALA A 207 -5.23 -1.49 17.89
CA ALA A 207 -5.53 -0.07 18.07
C ALA A 207 -6.96 0.29 17.66
N GLU A 208 -7.45 -0.25 16.55
CA GLU A 208 -8.83 -0.04 16.11
C GLU A 208 -9.84 -0.63 17.11
N ALA A 209 -9.62 -1.85 17.60
CA ALA A 209 -10.51 -2.45 18.59
C ALA A 209 -10.50 -1.68 19.91
N GLU A 210 -9.35 -1.15 20.32
CA GLU A 210 -9.20 -0.29 21.51
C GLU A 210 -9.94 1.03 21.34
N VAL A 211 -9.93 1.65 20.16
CA VAL A 211 -10.77 2.84 19.88
C VAL A 211 -12.24 2.52 20.06
N GLU A 212 -12.72 1.39 19.52
CA GLU A 212 -14.14 1.02 19.58
C GLU A 212 -14.60 0.62 20.99
N THR A 213 -13.69 0.31 21.90
CA THR A 213 -13.98 0.04 23.32
C THR A 213 -13.65 1.21 24.24
N GLY A 214 -13.16 2.33 23.70
CA GLY A 214 -12.87 3.56 24.46
C GLY A 214 -11.48 3.61 25.09
N ASP A 215 -10.61 2.64 24.85
CA ASP A 215 -9.23 2.63 25.33
C ASP A 215 -8.32 3.44 24.40
N LEU A 216 -8.55 4.76 24.33
CA LEU A 216 -7.89 5.65 23.38
C LEU A 216 -6.38 5.80 23.66
N ALA A 217 -5.97 5.64 24.91
CA ALA A 217 -4.56 5.75 25.29
C ALA A 217 -3.73 4.59 24.71
N ASN A 218 -4.18 3.36 24.84
CA ASN A 218 -3.51 2.21 24.27
C ASN A 218 -3.60 2.22 22.73
N ALA A 219 -4.73 2.64 22.17
CA ALA A 219 -4.87 2.83 20.71
C ALA A 219 -3.81 3.80 20.16
N MET A 220 -3.55 4.91 20.85
CA MET A 220 -2.48 5.86 20.47
C MET A 220 -1.10 5.19 20.53
N ILE A 221 -0.82 4.43 21.59
CA ILE A 221 0.47 3.75 21.74
C ILE A 221 0.71 2.78 20.58
N HIS A 222 -0.25 1.89 20.29
CA HIS A 222 -0.09 0.88 19.24
C HIS A 222 0.01 1.52 17.85
N THR A 223 -0.75 2.57 17.58
CA THR A 223 -0.66 3.33 16.32
C THR A 223 0.71 3.98 16.17
N ASN A 224 1.22 4.59 17.24
CA ASN A 224 2.52 5.28 17.22
C ASN A 224 3.71 4.32 17.16
N ILE A 225 3.61 3.09 17.63
CA ILE A 225 4.64 2.07 17.42
C ILE A 225 4.88 1.87 15.91
N VAL A 226 3.81 1.72 15.12
CA VAL A 226 3.90 1.57 13.66
C VAL A 226 4.44 2.84 13.00
N ARG A 227 3.92 3.99 13.40
CA ARG A 227 4.30 5.28 12.81
C ARG A 227 5.76 5.65 13.10
N ASN A 228 6.25 5.40 14.31
CA ASN A 228 7.64 5.65 14.69
C ASN A 228 8.62 4.78 13.89
N ARG A 229 8.27 3.51 13.59
CA ARG A 229 9.06 2.65 12.71
C ARG A 229 9.18 3.25 11.30
N ALA A 230 8.11 3.83 10.78
CA ALA A 230 8.11 4.47 9.47
C ALA A 230 9.03 5.71 9.40
N ALA A 231 9.32 6.34 10.53
CA ALA A 231 10.18 7.53 10.65
C ALA A 231 11.69 7.21 10.67
N VAL A 232 12.10 5.94 10.59
CA VAL A 232 13.52 5.56 10.77
C VAL A 232 14.32 5.76 9.48
N LYS A 233 13.84 5.21 8.37
CA LYS A 233 14.56 5.25 7.09
C LYS A 233 13.66 5.58 5.91
N ALA A 234 14.27 6.21 4.91
CA ALA A 234 13.68 6.51 3.63
C ALA A 234 14.47 5.86 2.49
N GLN A 235 13.89 5.85 1.29
CA GLN A 235 14.62 5.49 0.07
C GLN A 235 15.87 6.37 -0.07
N GLY A 236 17.00 5.75 -0.12
CA GLY A 236 18.29 6.40 -0.39
C GLY A 236 18.62 6.47 -1.87
N PRO A 237 19.79 6.98 -2.25
CA PRO A 237 20.19 7.11 -3.65
C PRO A 237 20.35 5.77 -4.40
N GLY A 238 20.44 4.65 -3.69
CA GLY A 238 20.45 3.32 -4.28
C GLY A 238 21.67 3.01 -5.16
N THR A 239 22.78 3.71 -4.96
CA THR A 239 24.01 3.51 -5.75
C THR A 239 24.91 2.40 -5.19
N SER A 240 24.63 1.95 -3.98
CA SER A 240 25.23 0.78 -3.35
C SER A 240 24.25 0.15 -2.37
N THR A 241 24.50 -1.08 -1.94
CA THR A 241 23.66 -1.78 -0.95
C THR A 241 23.50 -0.97 0.34
N ALA A 242 24.54 -0.28 0.78
CA ALA A 242 24.54 0.49 2.03
C ALA A 242 23.66 1.75 1.97
N ASN A 243 23.29 2.23 0.80
CA ASN A 243 22.52 3.46 0.61
C ASN A 243 21.19 3.28 -0.15
N ILE A 244 20.68 2.05 -0.23
CA ILE A 244 19.31 1.79 -0.69
C ILE A 244 18.30 2.42 0.29
N ALA A 245 18.60 2.32 1.60
CA ALA A 245 17.84 2.89 2.69
C ALA A 245 18.73 3.71 3.60
N VAL A 246 18.40 4.97 3.78
CA VAL A 246 19.16 5.94 4.59
C VAL A 246 18.26 6.59 5.64
N PRO A 247 18.81 7.22 6.70
CA PRO A 247 18.00 8.03 7.64
C PRO A 247 17.12 9.03 6.88
N ILE A 248 15.93 9.34 7.40
CA ILE A 248 14.96 10.22 6.71
C ILE A 248 15.50 11.66 6.48
N ASN A 249 16.51 12.07 7.21
CA ASN A 249 17.14 13.39 7.12
C ASN A 249 18.53 13.34 6.48
N ASP A 250 18.86 12.26 5.78
CA ASP A 250 20.16 12.10 5.11
C ASP A 250 20.32 13.15 4.00
N ALA A 251 21.50 13.78 3.94
CA ALA A 251 21.80 14.86 2.98
C ALA A 251 21.80 14.37 1.51
N SER A 252 21.91 13.08 1.25
CA SER A 252 21.83 12.52 -0.10
C SER A 252 20.41 12.54 -0.67
N ILE A 253 19.38 12.74 0.16
CA ILE A 253 18.00 12.84 -0.27
C ILE A 253 17.75 14.23 -0.87
N THR A 254 17.61 14.29 -2.18
CA THR A 254 17.37 15.55 -2.92
C THR A 254 16.03 15.56 -3.66
N TRP A 255 15.27 14.45 -3.63
CA TRP A 255 14.01 14.24 -4.35
C TRP A 255 12.76 14.34 -3.48
N ALA A 256 12.91 14.50 -2.19
CA ALA A 256 11.80 14.63 -1.26
C ALA A 256 12.25 15.37 0.00
N LYS A 257 11.28 15.91 0.73
CA LYS A 257 11.44 16.38 2.10
C LYS A 257 10.60 15.50 3.01
N TYR A 258 11.23 14.48 3.59
CA TYR A 258 10.50 13.60 4.51
C TYR A 258 10.31 14.27 5.86
N ASN A 259 9.07 14.29 6.31
CA ASN A 259 8.68 14.84 7.60
C ASN A 259 7.52 14.02 8.18
N ILE A 260 7.79 13.29 9.23
CA ILE A 260 6.83 12.41 9.89
C ILE A 260 6.99 12.54 11.40
N SER A 261 5.88 12.72 12.11
CA SER A 261 5.83 12.82 13.57
C SER A 261 4.82 11.84 14.13
N PRO A 262 4.98 11.37 15.37
CA PRO A 262 3.97 10.56 16.02
C PRO A 262 2.64 11.32 16.13
N TRP A 263 1.54 10.59 16.15
CA TRP A 263 0.23 11.14 16.39
C TRP A 263 0.17 11.77 17.78
N PRO A 264 -0.27 13.02 17.93
CA PRO A 264 -0.37 13.68 19.22
C PRO A 264 -1.59 13.18 20.01
N ALA A 265 -1.59 13.41 21.31
CA ALA A 265 -2.73 13.07 22.19
C ALA A 265 -4.05 13.71 21.72
N SER A 266 -4.01 14.88 21.10
CA SER A 266 -5.19 15.54 20.55
C SER A 266 -5.87 14.73 19.44
N ALA A 267 -5.12 13.92 18.68
CA ALA A 267 -5.67 13.01 17.68
C ALA A 267 -6.44 11.82 18.29
N PHE A 268 -6.25 11.59 19.59
CA PHE A 268 -6.93 10.54 20.35
C PHE A 268 -7.83 11.11 21.47
N ALA A 269 -8.17 12.40 21.39
CA ALA A 269 -9.03 13.05 22.41
C ALA A 269 -10.48 12.55 22.39
N THR A 270 -10.95 12.04 21.26
CA THR A 270 -12.29 11.46 21.10
C THR A 270 -12.25 10.18 20.26
N PRO A 271 -13.21 9.25 20.42
CA PRO A 271 -13.27 8.05 19.56
C PRO A 271 -13.34 8.37 18.06
N GLY A 272 -13.98 9.47 17.68
CA GLY A 272 -14.06 9.90 16.27
C GLY A 272 -12.69 10.26 15.70
N LEU A 273 -11.93 11.11 16.38
CA LEU A 273 -10.58 11.50 15.99
C LEU A 273 -9.62 10.30 16.00
N ALA A 274 -9.67 9.48 17.06
CA ALA A 274 -8.84 8.28 17.16
C ALA A 274 -9.10 7.29 16.02
N ARG A 275 -10.36 7.10 15.64
CA ARG A 275 -10.77 6.25 14.52
C ARG A 275 -10.16 6.75 13.20
N GLU A 276 -10.19 8.06 12.95
CA GLU A 276 -9.57 8.66 11.77
C GLU A 276 -8.05 8.49 11.77
N ALA A 277 -7.39 8.67 12.91
CA ALA A 277 -5.93 8.49 13.04
C ALA A 277 -5.53 7.03 12.73
N VAL A 278 -6.18 6.05 13.35
CA VAL A 278 -5.90 4.62 13.12
C VAL A 278 -6.19 4.22 11.67
N ARG A 279 -7.32 4.63 11.11
CA ARG A 279 -7.71 4.34 9.71
C ARG A 279 -6.74 4.96 8.70
N THR A 280 -6.24 6.15 9.02
CA THR A 280 -5.22 6.82 8.20
C THR A 280 -3.90 6.07 8.28
N GLU A 281 -3.45 5.70 9.48
CA GLU A 281 -2.22 4.94 9.65
C GLU A 281 -2.27 3.59 8.95
N ARG A 282 -3.40 2.86 9.03
CA ARG A 282 -3.61 1.62 8.27
C ARG A 282 -3.48 1.83 6.75
N ARG A 283 -4.05 2.93 6.22
CA ARG A 283 -3.94 3.27 4.79
C ARG A 283 -2.50 3.47 4.36
N LEU A 284 -1.71 4.20 5.14
CA LEU A 284 -0.31 4.50 4.82
C LEU A 284 0.57 3.26 4.96
N GLU A 285 0.40 2.53 6.03
CA GLU A 285 1.21 1.36 6.36
C GLU A 285 0.96 0.20 5.40
N LEU A 286 -0.30 -0.12 5.14
CA LEU A 286 -0.74 -1.28 4.35
C LEU A 286 -1.05 -0.92 2.88
N ALA A 287 -0.61 0.24 2.42
CA ALA A 287 -0.81 0.67 1.04
C ALA A 287 -0.27 -0.36 0.04
N MET A 288 -1.04 -0.67 -1.02
CA MET A 288 -0.71 -1.65 -2.06
C MET A 288 -0.60 -3.11 -1.59
N GLU A 289 -1.12 -3.44 -0.39
CA GLU A 289 -1.12 -4.80 0.17
C GLU A 289 -2.48 -5.50 0.06
N GLY A 290 -3.45 -4.91 -0.65
CA GLY A 290 -4.78 -5.49 -0.83
C GLY A 290 -5.76 -5.25 0.31
N GLN A 291 -5.34 -4.72 1.46
CA GLN A 291 -6.16 -4.59 2.67
C GLN A 291 -7.28 -3.56 2.54
N ARG A 292 -7.10 -2.50 1.73
CA ARG A 292 -7.99 -1.33 1.71
C ARG A 292 -9.44 -1.64 1.40
N PHE A 293 -9.70 -2.54 0.44
CA PHE A 293 -11.06 -2.93 0.08
C PHE A 293 -11.80 -3.52 1.28
N PHE A 294 -11.15 -4.45 1.98
CA PHE A 294 -11.70 -5.13 3.14
C PHE A 294 -11.91 -4.18 4.33
N ASP A 295 -10.98 -3.25 4.55
CA ASP A 295 -11.12 -2.21 5.56
C ASP A 295 -12.34 -1.32 5.30
N LEU A 296 -12.47 -0.78 4.09
CA LEU A 296 -13.62 0.06 3.71
C LEU A 296 -14.95 -0.66 3.87
N LYS A 297 -14.98 -1.95 3.51
CA LYS A 297 -16.16 -2.79 3.61
C LYS A 297 -16.56 -3.02 5.07
N ARG A 298 -15.64 -3.48 5.91
CA ARG A 298 -15.92 -3.76 7.34
C ARG A 298 -16.22 -2.51 8.15
N TRP A 299 -15.74 -1.34 7.73
CA TRP A 299 -16.09 -0.05 8.33
C TRP A 299 -17.43 0.49 7.84
N GLY A 300 -18.06 -0.11 6.84
CA GLY A 300 -19.33 0.34 6.28
C GLY A 300 -19.25 1.65 5.49
N ILE A 301 -18.05 2.08 5.09
CA ILE A 301 -17.82 3.37 4.42
C ILE A 301 -17.39 3.23 2.94
N MET A 302 -17.42 2.02 2.40
CA MET A 302 -16.92 1.75 1.05
C MET A 302 -17.64 2.60 -0.01
N GLN A 303 -18.97 2.60 -0.01
CA GLN A 303 -19.74 3.37 -1.00
C GLN A 303 -19.46 4.87 -0.90
N ALA A 304 -19.51 5.44 0.31
CA ALA A 304 -19.26 6.86 0.52
C ALA A 304 -17.83 7.25 0.11
N THR A 305 -16.84 6.43 0.46
CA THR A 305 -15.43 6.69 0.10
C THR A 305 -15.21 6.64 -1.41
N ILE A 306 -15.79 5.66 -2.10
CA ILE A 306 -15.65 5.52 -3.56
C ILE A 306 -16.43 6.62 -4.27
N ALA A 307 -17.64 6.98 -3.80
CA ALA A 307 -18.41 8.09 -4.33
C ALA A 307 -17.65 9.42 -4.21
N ALA A 308 -17.05 9.69 -3.06
CA ALA A 308 -16.21 10.86 -2.84
C ALA A 308 -14.98 10.84 -3.77
N TYR A 309 -14.34 9.70 -4.00
CA TYR A 309 -13.23 9.58 -4.94
C TYR A 309 -13.66 9.84 -6.38
N ILE A 310 -14.76 9.26 -6.84
CA ILE A 310 -15.29 9.46 -8.20
C ILE A 310 -15.73 10.92 -8.41
N GLY A 311 -16.38 11.51 -7.41
CA GLY A 311 -16.89 12.88 -7.47
C GLY A 311 -15.83 13.99 -7.35
N LYS A 312 -14.58 13.63 -7.00
CA LYS A 312 -13.51 14.64 -6.90
C LYS A 312 -13.17 15.21 -8.26
N PRO A 313 -13.04 16.55 -8.38
CA PRO A 313 -12.53 17.15 -9.60
C PRO A 313 -11.13 16.60 -9.87
N ALA A 314 -10.82 16.39 -11.15
CA ALA A 314 -9.46 16.06 -11.54
C ALA A 314 -8.52 17.17 -11.08
N PRO A 315 -7.50 16.89 -10.29
CA PRO A 315 -6.51 17.91 -9.96
C PRO A 315 -5.85 18.37 -11.25
N ASN A 316 -5.56 19.65 -11.40
CA ASN A 316 -4.82 20.22 -12.52
C ASN A 316 -5.57 20.49 -13.85
N GLN A 317 -6.88 20.40 -13.95
CA GLN A 317 -7.56 21.04 -15.06
C GLN A 317 -7.26 22.55 -15.12
N ALA A 318 -6.96 23.17 -13.98
CA ALA A 318 -6.67 24.60 -13.89
C ALA A 318 -5.18 24.97 -14.07
N GLN A 319 -4.25 24.02 -14.08
CA GLN A 319 -2.82 24.36 -14.04
C GLN A 319 -2.05 24.03 -15.32
N GLY A 320 -2.67 23.46 -16.34
CA GLY A 320 -2.03 23.26 -17.66
C GLY A 320 -0.70 22.50 -17.64
N VAL A 321 -0.40 21.79 -16.58
CA VAL A 321 0.87 21.09 -16.41
C VAL A 321 0.83 19.78 -17.18
N GLY A 322 1.62 19.74 -18.23
CA GLY A 322 2.04 18.57 -19.00
C GLY A 322 0.94 17.61 -19.45
N GLY A 323 0.79 17.37 -20.69
CA GLY A 323 -0.12 16.52 -21.51
C GLY A 323 -0.79 15.26 -20.92
N GLY A 324 -0.82 15.12 -19.64
CA GLY A 324 -1.49 14.07 -18.90
C GLY A 324 -2.21 14.65 -17.73
N SER A 325 -3.20 15.53 -17.98
CA SER A 325 -4.06 16.02 -16.89
C SER A 325 -4.66 14.84 -16.14
N GLU A 326 -4.80 14.92 -14.84
CA GLU A 326 -5.52 13.93 -14.02
C GLU A 326 -6.95 13.71 -14.58
N ALA A 327 -7.53 14.70 -15.26
CA ALA A 327 -8.76 14.56 -16.02
C ALA A 327 -8.64 13.44 -17.07
N ASN A 328 -7.57 13.40 -17.84
CA ASN A 328 -7.35 12.33 -18.82
C ASN A 328 -7.05 10.98 -18.16
N ARG A 329 -6.33 10.98 -17.03
CA ARG A 329 -6.04 9.77 -16.26
C ARG A 329 -7.26 9.19 -15.57
N ARG A 330 -8.28 9.99 -15.35
CA ARG A 330 -9.54 9.60 -14.72
C ARG A 330 -10.70 9.54 -15.71
N ALA A 331 -10.43 9.53 -17.00
CA ALA A 331 -11.45 9.52 -18.04
C ALA A 331 -12.44 8.33 -17.93
N TYR A 332 -12.02 7.23 -17.33
CA TYR A 332 -12.87 6.05 -17.06
C TYR A 332 -13.77 6.22 -15.81
N LEU A 333 -13.45 7.12 -14.89
CA LEU A 333 -14.21 7.27 -13.64
C LEU A 333 -15.66 7.72 -13.82
N PRO A 334 -16.01 8.58 -14.81
CA PRO A 334 -17.42 8.89 -15.08
C PRO A 334 -18.30 7.69 -15.40
N THR A 335 -17.72 6.61 -15.90
CA THR A 335 -18.42 5.34 -16.18
C THR A 335 -18.34 4.34 -15.04
N ALA A 336 -17.58 4.63 -13.99
CA ALA A 336 -17.44 3.77 -12.84
C ALA A 336 -18.76 3.69 -12.06
N GLN A 337 -19.10 2.47 -11.65
CA GLN A 337 -20.28 2.22 -10.83
C GLN A 337 -19.90 2.10 -9.37
N LEU A 338 -20.75 2.59 -8.49
CA LEU A 338 -20.57 2.41 -7.06
C LEU A 338 -20.75 0.94 -6.67
N PRO A 339 -19.98 0.45 -5.70
CA PRO A 339 -20.19 -0.88 -5.18
C PRO A 339 -21.60 -1.04 -4.61
N GLY A 340 -22.26 -2.13 -4.95
CA GLY A 340 -23.56 -2.53 -4.40
C GLY A 340 -23.48 -3.88 -3.72
N ALA A 341 -24.61 -4.43 -3.29
CA ALA A 341 -24.70 -5.71 -2.56
C ALA A 341 -24.00 -6.89 -3.28
N ARG A 342 -24.03 -6.90 -4.60
CA ARG A 342 -23.33 -7.95 -5.39
C ARG A 342 -21.81 -7.95 -5.20
N HIS A 343 -21.21 -6.85 -4.72
CA HIS A 343 -19.77 -6.74 -4.47
C HIS A 343 -19.37 -7.18 -3.06
N ASP A 344 -20.35 -7.56 -2.24
CA ASP A 344 -20.09 -8.07 -0.89
C ASP A 344 -19.55 -9.48 -0.89
N ASN A 345 -19.98 -10.31 -1.84
CA ASN A 345 -19.52 -11.67 -2.00
C ASN A 345 -19.32 -11.97 -3.48
N PHE A 346 -18.40 -12.86 -3.81
CA PHE A 346 -18.28 -13.39 -5.16
C PHE A 346 -19.48 -14.27 -5.51
N PRO A 347 -19.86 -14.41 -6.81
CA PRO A 347 -20.87 -15.36 -7.21
C PRO A 347 -20.42 -16.77 -6.89
N ILE A 348 -21.35 -17.59 -6.44
CA ILE A 348 -21.13 -19.04 -6.38
C ILE A 348 -21.23 -19.58 -7.81
N PRO A 349 -20.28 -20.40 -8.28
CA PRO A 349 -20.36 -20.97 -9.62
C PRO A 349 -21.73 -21.64 -9.86
N THR A 350 -22.37 -21.31 -10.97
CA THR A 350 -23.72 -21.82 -11.27
C THR A 350 -23.80 -23.35 -11.18
N VAL A 351 -22.77 -24.07 -11.65
CA VAL A 351 -22.68 -25.52 -11.54
C VAL A 351 -22.74 -25.98 -10.08
N GLN A 352 -22.15 -25.25 -9.15
CA GLN A 352 -22.18 -25.61 -7.73
C GLN A 352 -23.59 -25.40 -7.13
N VAL A 353 -24.26 -24.34 -7.53
CA VAL A 353 -25.64 -24.07 -7.14
C VAL A 353 -26.54 -25.22 -7.64
N GLU A 354 -26.41 -25.60 -8.92
CA GLU A 354 -27.20 -26.65 -9.53
C GLU A 354 -26.93 -28.03 -8.89
N LEU A 355 -25.68 -28.39 -8.66
CA LEU A 355 -25.30 -29.64 -8.00
C LEU A 355 -25.75 -29.72 -6.54
N SER A 356 -26.01 -28.57 -5.89
CA SER A 356 -26.48 -28.54 -4.51
C SER A 356 -27.98 -28.77 -4.36
N LYS A 357 -28.74 -28.87 -5.46
CA LYS A 357 -30.20 -28.99 -5.40
C LYS A 357 -30.64 -30.35 -4.83
N VAL A 358 -31.57 -30.28 -3.89
CA VAL A 358 -32.33 -31.41 -3.36
C VAL A 358 -33.82 -31.06 -3.50
N ASP A 359 -34.58 -31.90 -4.12
CA ASP A 359 -36.01 -31.66 -4.43
C ASP A 359 -36.26 -30.34 -5.16
N GLY A 360 -35.33 -29.96 -6.07
CA GLY A 360 -35.40 -28.73 -6.86
C GLY A 360 -34.97 -27.45 -6.13
N GLN A 361 -34.64 -27.53 -4.84
CA GLN A 361 -34.20 -26.40 -4.04
C GLN A 361 -32.68 -26.42 -3.83
N ALA A 362 -31.99 -25.30 -4.16
CA ALA A 362 -30.56 -25.18 -3.93
C ALA A 362 -30.26 -25.17 -2.42
N ARG A 363 -29.38 -26.07 -1.97
CA ARG A 363 -28.86 -26.10 -0.60
C ARG A 363 -27.75 -25.07 -0.42
N VAL A 364 -27.10 -24.69 -1.51
CA VAL A 364 -26.16 -23.58 -1.58
C VAL A 364 -26.77 -22.54 -2.52
N PRO A 365 -27.55 -21.57 -1.98
CA PRO A 365 -28.18 -20.55 -2.81
C PRO A 365 -27.14 -19.56 -3.31
N GLN A 366 -27.43 -18.92 -4.44
CA GLN A 366 -26.57 -17.85 -4.97
C GLN A 366 -26.48 -16.68 -3.98
N ASN A 367 -25.31 -16.03 -3.94
CA ASN A 367 -25.12 -14.82 -3.14
C ASN A 367 -25.99 -13.66 -3.66
N THR A 368 -26.38 -12.77 -2.75
CA THR A 368 -27.24 -11.62 -3.07
C THR A 368 -26.65 -10.76 -4.18
N GLY A 369 -27.46 -10.47 -5.19
CA GLY A 369 -27.08 -9.61 -6.31
C GLY A 369 -26.48 -10.32 -7.53
N TRP A 370 -26.41 -11.68 -7.47
CA TRP A 370 -25.92 -12.54 -8.57
C TRP A 370 -27.01 -13.45 -9.12
#